data_151d99c1bba2fbf30581514f33c39662
#
_entry.id   151d99c1bba2fbf30581514f33c39662
#
_cell.length_a   1.000
_cell.length_b   1.000
_cell.length_c   1.000
_cell.angle_alpha   90.00
_cell.angle_beta   90.00
_cell.angle_gamma   90.00
#
_symmetry.space_group_name_H-M   'P 1'
#
loop_
_entity.id
_entity.type
_entity.pdbx_description
1 polymer ?
#
loop_
_entity_poly.entity_id
_entity_poly.type
_entity_poly.pdbx_seq_one_letter_code
_entity_poly.pdbx_strand_id
1 'polypeptide(L)'
;MAEWIECTIGDLCSTISDTYKGNDEKVVLVNTSDVLEGKVLNHTAVLNKNLKGQFKKTFKKYDILYSEIRPANKRFAFVDFENTSNYIASTKLMVLRHNDKVLPEFLYAILKSNYVIAELQHLAETRSGTFPQITFSSELSPMKVSLPDKKTQEQIVSVLSSIEQKMDANVQINNNLAA
;
A
#
# COMPACT_ATOMS: atom_id res chain seq x y z
N MET A 1 -28.14 11.26 -7.83
CA MET A 1 -27.30 10.79 -6.71
C MET A 1 -26.34 9.78 -7.29
N ALA A 2 -25.07 9.80 -6.90
CA ALA A 2 -24.12 8.77 -7.33
C ALA A 2 -24.59 7.40 -6.83
N GLU A 3 -24.64 6.42 -7.72
CA GLU A 3 -24.96 5.04 -7.36
C GLU A 3 -23.73 4.38 -6.76
N TRP A 4 -23.88 3.81 -5.54
CA TRP A 4 -22.84 3.06 -4.87
C TRP A 4 -23.16 1.57 -4.96
N ILE A 5 -22.24 0.78 -5.46
CA ILE A 5 -22.36 -0.66 -5.56
C ILE A 5 -21.57 -1.35 -4.45
N GLU A 6 -22.14 -2.37 -3.83
CA GLU A 6 -21.40 -3.23 -2.90
C GLU A 6 -20.54 -4.21 -3.70
N CYS A 7 -19.26 -4.30 -3.33
CA CYS A 7 -18.30 -5.23 -3.92
C CYS A 7 -17.27 -5.63 -2.85
N THR A 8 -16.33 -6.52 -3.21
CA THR A 8 -15.23 -6.88 -2.32
C THR A 8 -13.92 -6.19 -2.76
N ILE A 9 -12.94 -6.12 -1.87
CA ILE A 9 -11.60 -5.62 -2.23
C ILE A 9 -10.98 -6.50 -3.33
N GLY A 10 -11.24 -7.81 -3.32
CA GLY A 10 -10.81 -8.72 -4.36
C GLY A 10 -11.42 -8.47 -5.74
N ASP A 11 -12.60 -7.82 -5.80
CA ASP A 11 -13.20 -7.36 -7.07
C ASP A 11 -12.51 -6.13 -7.65
N LEU A 12 -11.70 -5.43 -6.87
CA LEU A 12 -11.05 -4.15 -7.20
C LEU A 12 -9.55 -4.28 -7.47
N CYS A 13 -8.90 -5.27 -6.87
CA CYS A 13 -7.46 -5.45 -7.02
C CYS A 13 -7.05 -6.92 -6.92
N SER A 14 -5.82 -7.17 -7.30
CA SER A 14 -5.15 -8.47 -7.13
C SER A 14 -3.77 -8.30 -6.51
N THR A 15 -3.21 -9.40 -5.97
CA THR A 15 -1.83 -9.39 -5.49
C THR A 15 -0.88 -9.78 -6.61
N ILE A 16 0.25 -9.07 -6.70
CA ILE A 16 1.33 -9.34 -7.65
C ILE A 16 2.46 -10.04 -6.89
N SER A 17 2.93 -11.15 -7.47
CA SER A 17 4.02 -11.95 -6.90
C SER A 17 5.18 -12.14 -7.88
N ASP A 18 5.30 -11.25 -8.85
CA ASP A 18 6.38 -11.28 -9.84
C ASP A 18 7.73 -11.17 -9.15
N THR A 19 8.61 -12.12 -9.44
CA THR A 19 9.95 -12.15 -8.85
C THR A 19 10.89 -11.29 -9.68
N TYR A 20 11.69 -10.47 -9.00
CA TYR A 20 12.76 -9.71 -9.62
C TYR A 20 13.74 -10.66 -10.34
N LYS A 21 13.99 -10.38 -11.62
CA LYS A 21 14.89 -11.14 -12.50
C LYS A 21 15.94 -10.23 -13.15
N GLY A 22 16.05 -8.99 -12.69
CA GLY A 22 17.00 -8.02 -13.23
C GLY A 22 18.43 -8.34 -12.80
N ASN A 23 19.37 -7.80 -13.59
CA ASN A 23 20.81 -7.89 -13.36
C ASN A 23 21.38 -6.54 -12.99
N ASP A 24 20.58 -5.65 -12.40
CA ASP A 24 21.08 -4.35 -11.96
C ASP A 24 22.22 -4.53 -10.95
N GLU A 25 23.29 -3.77 -11.10
CA GLU A 25 24.42 -3.79 -10.16
C GLU A 25 23.99 -3.36 -8.75
N LYS A 26 23.03 -2.44 -8.69
CA LYS A 26 22.49 -1.91 -7.44
C LYS A 26 20.98 -1.98 -7.43
N VAL A 27 20.42 -2.36 -6.29
CA VAL A 27 18.98 -2.48 -6.06
C VAL A 27 18.57 -1.77 -4.78
N VAL A 28 17.30 -1.37 -4.70
CA VAL A 28 16.70 -0.81 -3.48
C VAL A 28 15.83 -1.90 -2.84
N LEU A 29 16.14 -2.24 -1.60
CA LEU A 29 15.40 -3.25 -0.85
C LEU A 29 14.34 -2.58 0.02
N VAL A 30 13.08 -2.95 -0.16
CA VAL A 30 11.94 -2.41 0.59
C VAL A 30 11.39 -3.47 1.52
N ASN A 31 11.63 -3.29 2.82
CA ASN A 31 11.10 -4.16 3.87
C ASN A 31 9.78 -3.59 4.44
N THR A 32 9.12 -4.32 5.32
CA THR A 32 7.93 -3.84 6.04
C THR A 32 8.21 -2.61 6.91
N SER A 33 9.43 -2.45 7.44
CA SER A 33 9.87 -1.25 8.15
C SER A 33 10.05 -0.03 7.26
N ASP A 34 10.25 -0.25 5.95
CA ASP A 34 10.53 0.81 4.98
C ASP A 34 9.28 1.39 4.33
N VAL A 35 8.11 0.98 4.80
CA VAL A 35 6.82 1.55 4.39
C VAL A 35 6.06 2.04 5.62
N LEU A 36 5.50 3.25 5.55
CA LEU A 36 4.74 3.83 6.65
C LEU A 36 3.76 4.89 6.14
N GLU A 37 2.50 4.75 6.53
CA GLU A 37 1.42 5.74 6.33
C GLU A 37 1.39 6.35 4.92
N GLY A 38 1.63 5.53 3.91
CA GLY A 38 1.56 5.91 2.51
C GLY A 38 2.89 6.13 1.81
N LYS A 39 4.00 6.19 2.54
CA LYS A 39 5.31 6.53 1.99
C LYS A 39 6.25 5.32 1.98
N VAL A 40 7.04 5.20 0.92
CA VAL A 40 8.25 4.36 0.91
C VAL A 40 9.37 5.21 1.51
N LEU A 41 9.99 4.72 2.58
CA LEU A 41 10.99 5.48 3.34
C LEU A 41 12.42 5.22 2.88
N ASN A 42 12.67 4.04 2.29
CA ASN A 42 14.01 3.65 1.84
C ASN A 42 14.13 3.75 0.33
N HIS A 43 15.02 4.61 -0.12
CA HIS A 43 15.41 4.77 -1.53
C HIS A 43 16.91 4.54 -1.73
N THR A 44 17.60 3.99 -0.72
CA THR A 44 19.05 3.77 -0.77
C THR A 44 19.36 2.50 -1.54
N ALA A 45 20.13 2.65 -2.60
CA ALA A 45 20.58 1.53 -3.41
C ALA A 45 21.76 0.79 -2.74
N VAL A 46 21.69 -0.53 -2.72
CA VAL A 46 22.75 -1.43 -2.25
C VAL A 46 23.22 -2.34 -3.36
N LEU A 47 24.42 -2.90 -3.24
CA LEU A 47 24.93 -3.86 -4.23
C LEU A 47 24.01 -5.09 -4.29
N ASN A 48 23.70 -5.50 -5.51
CA ASN A 48 22.88 -6.69 -5.79
C ASN A 48 23.72 -7.97 -5.63
N LYS A 49 24.21 -8.20 -4.42
CA LYS A 49 25.02 -9.38 -4.08
C LYS A 49 24.50 -10.01 -2.80
N ASN A 50 24.35 -11.33 -2.79
CA ASN A 50 23.93 -12.09 -1.60
C ASN A 50 22.61 -11.61 -0.97
N LEU A 51 21.63 -11.23 -1.80
CA LEU A 51 20.34 -10.78 -1.32
C LEU A 51 19.69 -11.89 -0.49
N LYS A 52 19.18 -11.51 0.68
CA LYS A 52 18.42 -12.43 1.52
C LYS A 52 17.15 -12.88 0.78
N GLY A 53 16.82 -14.15 0.86
CA GLY A 53 15.68 -14.75 0.14
C GLY A 53 14.30 -14.16 0.46
N GLN A 54 14.22 -13.24 1.43
CA GLN A 54 13.00 -12.50 1.75
C GLN A 54 12.70 -11.37 0.75
N PHE A 55 13.65 -10.92 -0.07
CA PHE A 55 13.45 -9.86 -1.07
C PHE A 55 13.27 -10.50 -2.43
N LYS A 56 12.07 -10.40 -2.99
CA LYS A 56 11.72 -11.08 -4.24
C LYS A 56 10.75 -10.31 -5.14
N LYS A 57 9.79 -9.58 -4.56
CA LYS A 57 8.64 -9.06 -5.31
C LYS A 57 9.00 -7.76 -6.02
N THR A 58 8.64 -7.67 -7.30
CA THR A 58 8.66 -6.40 -8.04
C THR A 58 7.34 -5.66 -7.89
N PHE A 59 7.38 -4.35 -8.09
CA PHE A 59 6.21 -3.50 -8.11
C PHE A 59 6.41 -2.35 -9.10
N LYS A 60 5.36 -1.63 -9.42
CA LYS A 60 5.39 -0.49 -10.31
C LYS A 60 4.62 0.70 -9.74
N LYS A 61 4.72 1.85 -10.40
CA LYS A 61 3.90 3.02 -10.07
C LYS A 61 2.43 2.64 -9.97
N TYR A 62 1.74 3.21 -9.00
CA TYR A 62 0.36 2.97 -8.61
C TYR A 62 0.06 1.62 -7.96
N ASP A 63 1.05 0.75 -7.75
CA ASP A 63 0.88 -0.38 -6.85
C ASP A 63 0.84 0.10 -5.39
N ILE A 64 0.17 -0.66 -4.54
CA ILE A 64 0.12 -0.42 -3.11
C ILE A 64 0.92 -1.52 -2.42
N LEU A 65 1.92 -1.13 -1.64
CA LEU A 65 2.67 -2.04 -0.79
C LEU A 65 1.97 -2.10 0.57
N TYR A 66 1.51 -3.28 0.98
CA TYR A 66 0.74 -3.45 2.21
C TYR A 66 1.33 -4.57 3.06
N SER A 67 1.71 -4.28 4.31
CA SER A 67 2.30 -5.29 5.20
C SER A 67 1.27 -6.35 5.60
N GLU A 68 1.69 -7.61 5.55
CA GLU A 68 0.92 -8.72 6.11
C GLU A 68 0.87 -8.68 7.65
N ILE A 69 1.77 -7.94 8.29
CA ILE A 69 2.01 -8.01 9.74
C ILE A 69 1.42 -6.79 10.44
N ARG A 70 0.58 -7.04 11.45
CA ARG A 70 0.02 -6.03 12.36
C ARG A 70 -0.53 -4.82 11.61
N PRO A 71 -1.70 -4.90 10.96
CA PRO A 71 -2.28 -3.80 10.18
C PRO A 71 -2.35 -2.47 10.93
N ALA A 72 -2.58 -2.48 12.24
CA ALA A 72 -2.60 -1.28 13.08
C ALA A 72 -1.29 -0.49 13.07
N ASN A 73 -0.17 -1.10 12.70
CA ASN A 73 1.11 -0.39 12.56
C ASN A 73 1.16 0.49 11.30
N LYS A 74 0.12 0.48 10.47
CA LYS A 74 -0.02 1.27 9.24
C LYS A 74 1.19 1.17 8.29
N ARG A 75 1.75 -0.05 8.20
CA ARG A 75 2.88 -0.35 7.31
C ARG A 75 2.37 -0.61 5.90
N PHE A 76 2.04 0.47 5.20
CA PHE A 76 1.65 0.47 3.79
C PHE A 76 2.21 1.71 3.09
N ALA A 77 2.34 1.63 1.76
CA ALA A 77 2.77 2.74 0.92
C ALA A 77 2.01 2.72 -0.43
N PHE A 78 1.74 3.90 -0.95
CA PHE A 78 1.28 4.10 -2.32
C PHE A 78 2.51 4.46 -3.17
N VAL A 79 2.76 3.71 -4.23
CA VAL A 79 3.92 3.94 -5.10
C VAL A 79 3.57 5.04 -6.08
N ASP A 80 3.95 6.27 -5.79
CA ASP A 80 3.68 7.48 -6.58
C ASP A 80 4.85 7.93 -7.47
N PHE A 81 5.96 7.17 -7.46
CA PHE A 81 7.17 7.48 -8.23
C PHE A 81 7.41 6.51 -9.39
N GLU A 82 8.16 6.99 -10.38
CA GLU A 82 8.62 6.22 -11.54
C GLU A 82 9.91 5.44 -11.22
N ASN A 83 10.39 4.68 -12.19
CA ASN A 83 11.68 3.97 -12.13
C ASN A 83 11.82 2.98 -10.98
N THR A 84 10.81 2.11 -10.84
CA THR A 84 10.78 1.05 -9.83
C THR A 84 11.50 -0.23 -10.25
N SER A 85 12.13 -0.28 -11.42
CA SER A 85 12.71 -1.49 -12.02
C SER A 85 13.76 -2.18 -11.14
N ASN A 86 14.53 -1.41 -10.37
CA ASN A 86 15.54 -1.91 -9.45
C ASN A 86 15.08 -1.98 -7.99
N TYR A 87 13.78 -1.80 -7.72
CA TYR A 87 13.22 -1.96 -6.38
C TYR A 87 12.73 -3.38 -6.15
N ILE A 88 13.04 -3.94 -4.97
CA ILE A 88 12.66 -5.30 -4.60
C ILE A 88 11.97 -5.27 -3.24
N ALA A 89 10.70 -5.60 -3.22
CA ALA A 89 9.92 -5.68 -2.00
C ALA A 89 10.10 -7.02 -1.28
N SER A 90 10.02 -6.96 0.04
CA SER A 90 9.99 -8.13 0.92
C SER A 90 8.77 -9.02 0.62
N THR A 91 8.93 -10.32 0.82
CA THR A 91 7.83 -11.29 0.72
C THR A 91 6.69 -11.02 1.71
N LYS A 92 6.95 -10.28 2.78
CA LYS A 92 5.96 -9.86 3.79
C LYS A 92 5.20 -8.57 3.45
N LEU A 93 5.48 -8.00 2.29
CA LEU A 93 4.67 -6.95 1.68
C LEU A 93 3.78 -7.56 0.60
N MET A 94 2.47 -7.43 0.72
CA MET A 94 1.55 -7.64 -0.39
C MET A 94 1.76 -6.50 -1.39
N VAL A 95 1.93 -6.83 -2.66
CA VAL A 95 1.92 -5.86 -3.76
C VAL A 95 0.53 -5.90 -4.36
N LEU A 96 -0.28 -4.89 -4.12
CA LEU A 96 -1.67 -4.82 -4.56
C LEU A 96 -1.77 -3.94 -5.80
N ARG A 97 -2.34 -4.48 -6.86
CA ARG A 97 -2.55 -3.78 -8.12
C ARG A 97 -4.03 -3.64 -8.42
N HIS A 98 -4.47 -2.40 -8.62
CA HIS A 98 -5.84 -2.10 -9.01
C HIS A 98 -6.21 -2.67 -10.38
N ASN A 99 -7.49 -2.87 -10.61
CA ASN A 99 -8.04 -3.15 -11.94
C ASN A 99 -8.78 -1.91 -12.47
N ASP A 100 -9.41 -2.06 -13.64
CA ASP A 100 -10.08 -0.95 -14.34
C ASP A 100 -11.35 -0.43 -13.63
N LYS A 101 -11.86 -1.12 -12.62
CA LYS A 101 -13.07 -0.69 -11.88
C LYS A 101 -12.81 0.44 -10.91
N VAL A 102 -11.58 0.53 -10.39
CA VAL A 102 -11.21 1.47 -9.33
C VAL A 102 -10.02 2.34 -9.74
N LEU A 103 -10.01 3.60 -9.33
CA LEU A 103 -8.81 4.44 -9.43
C LEU A 103 -7.78 3.98 -8.38
N PRO A 104 -6.47 3.96 -8.70
CA PRO A 104 -5.45 3.50 -7.75
C PRO A 104 -5.45 4.32 -6.46
N GLU A 105 -5.63 5.65 -6.54
CA GLU A 105 -5.71 6.54 -5.39
C GLU A 105 -6.97 6.30 -4.56
N PHE A 106 -8.10 5.95 -5.21
CA PHE A 106 -9.34 5.61 -4.51
C PHE A 106 -9.22 4.27 -3.78
N LEU A 107 -8.64 3.25 -4.42
CA LEU A 107 -8.32 1.99 -3.76
C LEU A 107 -7.41 2.21 -2.55
N TYR A 108 -6.38 3.03 -2.71
CA TYR A 108 -5.48 3.39 -1.61
C TYR A 108 -6.24 4.08 -0.47
N ALA A 109 -7.17 5.00 -0.78
CA ALA A 109 -8.01 5.65 0.23
C ALA A 109 -8.88 4.65 1.00
N ILE A 110 -9.43 3.63 0.33
CA ILE A 110 -10.17 2.53 0.98
C ILE A 110 -9.23 1.78 1.93
N LEU A 111 -8.08 1.33 1.44
CA LEU A 111 -7.16 0.46 2.20
C LEU A 111 -6.52 1.14 3.42
N LYS A 112 -6.33 2.45 3.38
CA LYS A 112 -5.81 3.24 4.52
C LYS A 112 -6.89 3.71 5.49
N SER A 113 -8.17 3.47 5.21
CA SER A 113 -9.26 3.90 6.09
C SER A 113 -9.17 3.22 7.46
N ASN A 114 -9.55 3.96 8.49
CA ASN A 114 -9.57 3.41 9.86
C ASN A 114 -10.44 2.17 9.98
N TYR A 115 -11.54 2.11 9.22
CA TYR A 115 -12.42 0.94 9.18
C TYR A 115 -11.69 -0.31 8.69
N VAL A 116 -11.03 -0.23 7.52
CA VAL A 116 -10.30 -1.38 6.95
C VAL A 116 -9.14 -1.80 7.85
N ILE A 117 -8.37 -0.85 8.38
CA ILE A 117 -7.25 -1.13 9.27
C ILE A 117 -7.71 -1.82 10.56
N ALA A 118 -8.78 -1.32 11.19
CA ALA A 118 -9.31 -1.89 12.43
C ALA A 118 -9.85 -3.31 12.22
N GLU A 119 -10.60 -3.53 11.14
CA GLU A 119 -11.14 -4.84 10.79
C GLU A 119 -10.04 -5.86 10.50
N LEU A 120 -9.03 -5.48 9.70
CA LEU A 120 -7.88 -6.34 9.42
C LEU A 120 -7.06 -6.65 10.67
N GLN A 121 -6.91 -5.69 11.59
CA GLN A 121 -6.22 -5.92 12.85
C GLN A 121 -6.99 -6.91 13.73
N HIS A 122 -8.31 -6.75 13.82
CA HIS A 122 -9.18 -7.67 14.56
C HIS A 122 -9.09 -9.10 13.99
N LEU A 123 -9.20 -9.26 12.67
CA LEU A 123 -9.06 -10.55 12.00
C LEU A 123 -7.69 -11.18 12.23
N ALA A 124 -6.62 -10.38 12.17
CA ALA A 124 -5.26 -10.85 12.43
C ALA A 124 -5.08 -11.35 13.88
N GLU A 125 -5.64 -10.66 14.86
CA GLU A 125 -5.59 -11.02 16.28
C GLU A 125 -6.41 -12.28 16.58
N THR A 126 -7.57 -12.41 15.97
CA THR A 126 -8.42 -13.60 16.08
C THR A 126 -7.72 -14.85 15.57
N ARG A 127 -6.89 -14.71 14.51
CA ARG A 127 -6.12 -15.81 13.94
C ARG A 127 -4.89 -16.16 14.78
N SER A 128 -4.18 -15.17 15.33
CA SER A 128 -2.99 -15.35 16.17
C SER A 128 -2.74 -14.12 17.04
N GLY A 129 -2.96 -14.26 18.34
CA GLY A 129 -2.69 -13.19 19.30
C GLY A 129 -1.20 -12.86 19.44
N THR A 130 -0.30 -13.84 19.24
CA THR A 130 1.15 -13.64 19.43
C THR A 130 1.81 -12.98 18.22
N PHE A 131 1.37 -13.36 17.01
CA PHE A 131 1.89 -12.81 15.77
C PHE A 131 0.74 -12.49 14.79
N PRO A 132 0.02 -11.39 15.02
CA PRO A 132 -1.09 -10.97 14.16
C PRO A 132 -0.62 -10.78 12.72
N GLN A 133 -1.18 -11.58 11.81
CA GLN A 133 -0.83 -11.57 10.39
C GLN A 133 -2.07 -11.81 9.55
N ILE A 134 -2.17 -11.10 8.44
CA ILE A 134 -3.20 -11.25 7.42
C ILE A 134 -2.62 -11.81 6.13
N THR A 135 -3.50 -12.33 5.29
CA THR A 135 -3.19 -12.67 3.89
C THR A 135 -4.19 -11.96 2.97
N PHE A 136 -3.82 -11.82 1.70
CA PHE A 136 -4.75 -11.25 0.72
C PHE A 136 -6.02 -12.09 0.59
N SER A 137 -5.87 -13.40 0.39
CA SER A 137 -6.98 -14.29 0.06
C SER A 137 -7.96 -14.51 1.22
N SER A 138 -7.46 -14.59 2.46
CA SER A 138 -8.28 -14.96 3.60
C SER A 138 -8.96 -13.76 4.28
N GLU A 139 -8.22 -12.65 4.44
CA GLU A 139 -8.69 -11.52 5.22
C GLU A 139 -8.99 -10.28 4.36
N LEU A 140 -8.11 -9.92 3.43
CA LEU A 140 -8.25 -8.65 2.69
C LEU A 140 -9.25 -8.74 1.52
N SER A 141 -9.08 -9.75 0.66
CA SER A 141 -9.90 -9.91 -0.56
C SER A 141 -11.42 -10.01 -0.29
N PRO A 142 -11.90 -10.76 0.73
CA PRO A 142 -13.33 -10.91 0.98
C PRO A 142 -13.98 -9.68 1.66
N MET A 143 -13.21 -8.68 2.09
CA MET A 143 -13.77 -7.51 2.75
C MET A 143 -14.72 -6.74 1.82
N LYS A 144 -15.93 -6.48 2.31
CA LYS A 144 -16.94 -5.72 1.60
C LYS A 144 -16.67 -4.23 1.69
N VAL A 145 -16.81 -3.56 0.55
CA VAL A 145 -16.67 -2.12 0.41
C VAL A 145 -17.72 -1.58 -0.56
N SER A 146 -17.96 -0.29 -0.52
CA SER A 146 -18.86 0.39 -1.44
C SER A 146 -18.03 1.15 -2.48
N LEU A 147 -18.38 0.99 -3.75
CA LEU A 147 -17.69 1.61 -4.88
C LEU A 147 -18.65 2.53 -5.63
N PRO A 148 -18.35 3.85 -5.76
CA PRO A 148 -19.11 4.74 -6.60
C PRO A 148 -18.62 4.69 -8.07
N ASP A 149 -19.33 5.37 -8.96
CA ASP A 149 -18.88 5.56 -10.33
C ASP A 149 -17.52 6.30 -10.40
N LYS A 150 -16.81 6.18 -11.52
CA LYS A 150 -15.48 6.76 -11.73
C LYS A 150 -15.41 8.26 -11.48
N LYS A 151 -16.41 9.01 -11.93
CA LYS A 151 -16.46 10.45 -11.74
C LYS A 151 -16.53 10.84 -10.26
N THR A 152 -17.30 10.09 -9.48
CA THR A 152 -17.37 10.28 -8.03
C THR A 152 -16.07 9.87 -7.34
N GLN A 153 -15.42 8.79 -7.79
CA GLN A 153 -14.08 8.42 -7.31
C GLN A 153 -13.08 9.57 -7.53
N GLU A 154 -13.03 10.17 -8.73
CA GLU A 154 -12.17 11.32 -9.05
C GLU A 154 -12.42 12.51 -8.14
N GLN A 155 -13.69 12.85 -7.90
CA GLN A 155 -14.06 13.95 -7.00
C GLN A 155 -13.57 13.70 -5.56
N ILE A 156 -13.79 12.50 -5.04
CA ILE A 156 -13.36 12.12 -3.69
C ILE A 156 -11.83 12.17 -3.58
N VAL A 157 -11.12 11.58 -4.55
CA VAL A 157 -9.65 11.59 -4.59
C VAL A 157 -9.12 13.03 -4.64
N SER A 158 -9.69 13.89 -5.46
CA SER A 158 -9.29 15.30 -5.55
C SER A 158 -9.40 16.03 -4.20
N VAL A 159 -10.50 15.82 -3.48
CA VAL A 159 -10.69 16.42 -2.15
C VAL A 159 -9.68 15.86 -1.15
N LEU A 160 -9.52 14.54 -1.08
CA LEU A 160 -8.59 13.88 -0.16
C LEU A 160 -7.14 14.32 -0.42
N SER A 161 -6.71 14.34 -1.68
CA SER A 161 -5.37 14.79 -2.06
C SER A 161 -5.11 16.25 -1.68
N SER A 162 -6.11 17.12 -1.84
CA SER A 162 -6.00 18.53 -1.44
C SER A 162 -5.83 18.68 0.08
N ILE A 163 -6.52 17.86 0.87
CA ILE A 163 -6.40 17.86 2.32
C ILE A 163 -5.00 17.34 2.73
N GLU A 164 -4.55 16.24 2.14
CA GLU A 164 -3.24 15.65 2.44
C GLU A 164 -2.09 16.61 2.11
N GLN A 165 -2.15 17.27 0.95
CA GLN A 165 -1.17 18.29 0.59
C GLN A 165 -1.11 19.44 1.60
N LYS A 166 -2.26 19.90 2.12
CA LYS A 166 -2.31 20.93 3.17
C LYS A 166 -1.74 20.42 4.48
N MET A 167 -2.00 19.18 4.85
CA MET A 167 -1.42 18.57 6.06
C MET A 167 0.09 18.47 5.94
N ASP A 168 0.63 17.99 4.82
CA ASP A 168 2.07 17.90 4.57
C ASP A 168 2.73 19.29 4.60
N ALA A 169 2.12 20.29 3.97
CA ALA A 169 2.62 21.66 4.01
C ALA A 169 2.65 22.22 5.44
N ASN A 170 1.62 21.99 6.25
CA ASN A 170 1.59 22.42 7.64
C ASN A 170 2.67 21.75 8.48
N VAL A 171 2.94 20.45 8.25
CA VAL A 171 4.05 19.74 8.94
C VAL A 171 5.39 20.36 8.57
N GLN A 172 5.61 20.69 7.29
CA GLN A 172 6.85 21.34 6.85
C GLN A 172 7.02 22.73 7.48
N ILE A 173 5.94 23.54 7.51
CA ILE A 173 5.95 24.87 8.15
C ILE A 173 6.30 24.73 9.64
N ASN A 174 5.66 23.83 10.35
CA ASN A 174 5.92 23.63 11.78
C ASN A 174 7.36 23.17 12.05
N ASN A 175 7.91 22.29 11.23
CA ASN A 175 9.30 21.85 11.36
C ASN A 175 10.29 23.01 11.12
N ASN A 176 10.00 23.90 10.16
CA ASN A 176 10.83 25.07 9.87
C ASN A 176 10.74 26.16 10.97
N LEU A 177 9.62 26.24 11.68
CA LEU A 177 9.45 27.18 12.79
C LEU A 177 10.11 26.70 14.09
N ALA A 178 10.37 25.39 14.20
CA ALA A 178 11.00 24.77 15.37
C ALA A 178 12.53 24.65 15.25
N ALA A 179 13.10 25.01 14.10
CA ALA A 179 14.55 24.99 13.82
C ALA A 179 15.15 26.38 13.99
#